data_f50bc6d7ea7e0526cd032fd3c6648c46
#
_entry.id   f50bc6d7ea7e0526cd032fd3c6648c46
#
_cell.length_a   1.000
_cell.length_b   1.000
_cell.length_c   1.000
_cell.angle_alpha   90.00
_cell.angle_beta   90.00
_cell.angle_gamma   90.00
#
_symmetry.space_group_name_H-M   'P 1'
#
loop_
_entity.id
_entity.type
_entity.pdbx_description
1 polymer ?
#
loop_
_entity_poly.entity_id
_entity_poly.type
_entity_poly.pdbx_seq_one_letter_code
_entity_poly.pdbx_strand_id
1 'polypeptide(L)'
;MVDLIDHFDIQGRIEYDENAPVKHDLLKTEWFNAVLVCLEAGQEIPPHPEPYAVLFIVLDGEGTITVGIERYDVTPTHVIFAPQGSVRGIAPRTRMSILGIQQPH
;
A
#
# COMPACT_ATOMS: atom_id res chain seq x y z
N MET A 1 25.69 6.18 -5.09
CA MET A 1 25.50 4.73 -5.06
C MET A 1 24.40 4.36 -4.08
N VAL A 2 23.60 3.45 -4.43
CA VAL A 2 22.53 2.98 -3.55
C VAL A 2 23.05 1.81 -2.75
N ASP A 3 22.88 1.87 -1.45
CA ASP A 3 23.11 0.72 -0.61
C ASP A 3 21.98 -0.27 -0.84
N LEU A 4 22.34 -1.39 -1.43
CA LEU A 4 21.36 -2.43 -1.67
C LEU A 4 21.14 -3.20 -0.39
N ILE A 5 19.91 -3.12 0.10
CA ILE A 5 19.48 -3.94 1.23
C ILE A 5 18.83 -5.17 0.63
N ASP A 6 19.56 -6.28 0.63
CA ASP A 6 19.05 -7.53 0.04
C ASP A 6 18.06 -8.23 0.95
N HIS A 7 18.02 -7.85 2.20
CA HIS A 7 17.20 -8.56 3.19
C HIS A 7 16.83 -7.64 4.34
N PHE A 8 15.55 -7.56 4.63
CA PHE A 8 15.03 -6.87 5.80
C PHE A 8 13.67 -7.46 6.20
N ASP A 9 13.32 -7.25 7.46
CA ASP A 9 12.02 -7.68 7.96
C ASP A 9 11.06 -6.49 7.88
N ILE A 10 9.98 -6.65 7.12
CA ILE A 10 8.95 -5.61 6.98
C ILE A 10 8.38 -5.21 8.34
N GLN A 11 8.28 -6.15 9.28
CA GLN A 11 7.77 -5.84 10.63
C GLN A 11 8.55 -4.70 11.28
N GLY A 12 9.85 -4.62 11.04
CA GLY A 12 10.68 -3.54 11.57
C GLY A 12 10.46 -2.19 10.90
N ARG A 13 9.68 -2.15 9.82
CA ARG A 13 9.37 -0.93 9.08
C ARG A 13 7.95 -0.45 9.33
N ILE A 14 7.11 -1.24 9.99
CA ILE A 14 5.73 -0.87 10.28
C ILE A 14 5.70 0.23 11.31
N GLU A 15 5.05 1.33 10.96
CA GLU A 15 4.98 2.52 11.78
C GLU A 15 3.66 3.22 11.51
N TYR A 16 2.96 3.60 12.57
CA TYR A 16 1.67 4.29 12.48
C TYR A 16 1.78 5.68 13.07
N ASP A 17 0.99 6.59 12.52
CA ASP A 17 0.89 7.97 13.03
C ASP A 17 -0.58 8.29 13.22
N GLU A 18 -0.94 8.79 14.39
CA GLU A 18 -2.33 9.10 14.69
C GLU A 18 -2.91 10.23 13.85
N ASN A 19 -2.07 11.03 13.21
CA ASN A 19 -2.49 12.20 12.45
C ASN A 19 -2.65 11.95 10.95
N ALA A 20 -2.00 10.94 10.41
CA ALA A 20 -2.04 10.68 8.97
C ALA A 20 -1.52 9.29 8.63
N PRO A 21 -1.93 8.73 7.47
CA PRO A 21 -1.30 7.51 6.97
C PRO A 21 0.20 7.69 6.78
N VAL A 22 0.96 6.63 7.03
CA VAL A 22 2.41 6.61 6.87
C VAL A 22 2.75 5.80 5.61
N LYS A 23 3.57 6.38 4.74
CA LYS A 23 4.09 5.69 3.55
C LYS A 23 5.61 5.64 3.65
N HIS A 24 6.15 4.43 3.57
CA HIS A 24 7.58 4.20 3.53
C HIS A 24 7.98 3.65 2.18
N ASP A 25 8.96 4.28 1.53
CA ASP A 25 9.60 3.69 0.37
C ASP A 25 10.58 2.64 0.87
N LEU A 26 10.26 1.35 0.61
CA LEU A 26 11.12 0.24 1.01
C LEU A 26 12.25 0.03 0.01
N LEU A 27 11.91 0.05 -1.28
CA LEU A 27 12.85 -0.12 -2.38
C LEU A 27 12.40 0.73 -3.55
N LYS A 28 13.37 1.32 -4.25
CA LYS A 28 13.14 1.96 -5.55
C LYS A 28 14.14 1.39 -6.51
N THR A 29 13.65 0.66 -7.51
CA THR A 29 14.51 0.02 -8.51
C THR A 29 14.06 0.45 -9.90
N GLU A 30 14.81 0.08 -10.91
CA GLU A 30 14.42 0.33 -12.30
C GLU A 30 13.28 -0.58 -12.76
N TRP A 31 13.00 -1.66 -12.02
CA TRP A 31 11.97 -2.63 -12.39
C TRP A 31 10.67 -2.43 -11.65
N PHE A 32 10.73 -1.98 -10.41
CA PHE A 32 9.55 -1.74 -9.57
C PHE A 32 9.94 -0.90 -8.35
N ASN A 33 8.93 -0.31 -7.72
CA ASN A 33 9.06 0.30 -6.40
C ASN A 33 8.28 -0.54 -5.40
N ALA A 34 8.79 -0.70 -4.19
CA ALA A 34 8.07 -1.34 -3.10
C ALA A 34 7.82 -0.31 -2.01
N VAL A 35 6.56 -0.13 -1.64
CA VAL A 35 6.15 0.83 -0.60
C VAL A 35 5.36 0.12 0.47
N LEU A 36 5.44 0.62 1.68
CA LEU A 36 4.65 0.14 2.81
C LEU A 36 3.73 1.26 3.25
N VAL A 37 2.43 0.96 3.30
CA VAL A 37 1.41 1.91 3.73
C VAL A 37 0.83 1.42 5.04
N CYS A 38 0.87 2.28 6.07
CA CYS A 38 0.36 1.97 7.39
C CYS A 38 -0.70 2.99 7.77
N LEU A 39 -1.89 2.51 8.12
CA LEU A 39 -3.03 3.36 8.42
C LEU A 39 -3.63 2.96 9.76
N GLU A 40 -3.96 3.96 10.58
CA GLU A 40 -4.81 3.73 11.74
C GLU A 40 -6.26 3.59 11.29
N ALA A 41 -7.08 2.98 12.09
CA ALA A 41 -8.51 2.88 11.80
C ALA A 41 -9.09 4.28 11.54
N GLY A 42 -9.88 4.40 10.49
CA GLY A 42 -10.51 5.66 10.12
C GLY A 42 -9.67 6.61 9.29
N GLN A 43 -8.37 6.39 9.18
CA GLN A 43 -7.56 7.15 8.23
C GLN A 43 -7.83 6.62 6.84
N GLU A 44 -8.07 7.51 5.91
CA GLU A 44 -8.46 7.11 4.58
C GLU A 44 -7.48 7.66 3.55
N ILE A 45 -7.15 6.84 2.55
CA ILE A 45 -6.58 7.33 1.31
C ILE A 45 -7.76 7.41 0.34
N PRO A 46 -8.28 8.62 0.09
CA PRO A 46 -9.45 8.77 -0.78
C PRO A 46 -9.17 8.26 -2.18
N PRO A 47 -10.18 7.69 -2.86
CA PRO A 47 -9.99 7.22 -4.23
C PRO A 47 -9.49 8.35 -5.13
N HIS A 48 -8.40 8.08 -5.84
CA HIS A 48 -7.83 9.02 -6.82
C HIS A 48 -7.02 8.23 -7.86
N PRO A 49 -6.88 8.75 -9.08
CA PRO A 49 -6.10 8.06 -10.11
C PRO A 49 -4.61 8.27 -9.90
N GLU A 50 -3.82 7.29 -10.32
CA GLU A 50 -2.37 7.38 -10.35
C GLU A 50 -1.85 6.87 -11.69
N PRO A 51 -0.77 7.45 -12.22
CA PRO A 51 -0.27 7.07 -13.54
C PRO A 51 0.54 5.78 -13.57
N TYR A 52 0.53 5.01 -12.49
CA TYR A 52 1.30 3.76 -12.39
C TYR A 52 0.41 2.64 -11.87
N ALA A 53 0.73 1.41 -12.27
CA ALA A 53 0.07 0.22 -11.76
C ALA A 53 0.64 -0.15 -10.40
N VAL A 54 -0.17 -0.76 -9.54
CA VAL A 54 0.25 -1.24 -8.23
C VAL A 54 -0.42 -2.55 -7.88
N LEU A 55 0.35 -3.44 -7.23
CA LEU A 55 -0.16 -4.65 -6.62
C LEU A 55 -0.16 -4.44 -5.11
N PHE A 56 -1.34 -4.43 -4.51
CA PHE A 56 -1.48 -4.33 -3.05
C PHE A 56 -1.53 -5.71 -2.44
N ILE A 57 -0.76 -5.90 -1.37
CA ILE A 57 -0.78 -7.12 -0.56
C ILE A 57 -1.07 -6.71 0.86
N VAL A 58 -2.21 -7.14 1.40
CA VAL A 58 -2.60 -6.81 2.78
C VAL A 58 -1.75 -7.66 3.73
N LEU A 59 -1.01 -6.99 4.61
CA LEU A 59 -0.14 -7.67 5.58
C LEU A 59 -0.85 -7.86 6.91
N ASP A 60 -1.60 -6.84 7.35
CA ASP A 60 -2.29 -6.88 8.64
C ASP A 60 -3.51 -5.98 8.60
N GLY A 61 -4.47 -6.28 9.47
CA GLY A 61 -5.70 -5.50 9.58
C GLY A 61 -6.72 -5.81 8.51
N GLU A 62 -7.84 -5.09 8.55
CA GLU A 62 -8.93 -5.28 7.60
C GLU A 62 -9.58 -3.96 7.24
N GLY A 63 -10.14 -3.90 6.04
CA GLY A 63 -10.79 -2.70 5.53
C GLY A 63 -11.26 -2.90 4.11
N THR A 64 -11.35 -1.80 3.36
CA THR A 64 -11.82 -1.81 1.97
C THR A 64 -10.76 -1.19 1.08
N ILE A 65 -10.48 -1.85 -0.04
CA ILE A 65 -9.66 -1.27 -1.12
C ILE A 65 -10.56 -1.07 -2.32
N THR A 66 -10.55 0.16 -2.86
CA THR A 66 -11.32 0.51 -4.05
C THR A 66 -10.41 0.57 -5.26
N VAL A 67 -10.84 -0.04 -6.37
CA VAL A 67 -10.17 0.08 -7.67
C VAL A 67 -11.24 0.34 -8.71
N GLY A 68 -11.20 1.50 -9.36
CA GLY A 68 -12.24 1.90 -10.28
C GLY A 68 -13.58 2.03 -9.55
N ILE A 69 -14.58 1.30 -10.01
CA ILE A 69 -15.90 1.25 -9.38
C ILE A 69 -16.05 0.07 -8.41
N GLU A 70 -15.05 -0.81 -8.35
CA GLU A 70 -15.12 -2.00 -7.51
C GLU A 70 -14.58 -1.70 -6.11
N ARG A 71 -15.24 -2.25 -5.11
CA ARG A 71 -14.85 -2.14 -3.71
C ARG A 71 -14.68 -3.54 -3.15
N TYR A 72 -13.50 -3.80 -2.61
CA TYR A 72 -13.15 -5.12 -2.10
C TYR A 72 -12.94 -5.06 -0.59
N ASP A 73 -13.67 -5.89 0.14
CA ASP A 73 -13.37 -6.12 1.56
C ASP A 73 -12.13 -7.01 1.63
N VAL A 74 -11.13 -6.56 2.36
CA VAL A 74 -9.84 -7.23 2.41
C VAL A 74 -9.40 -7.53 3.83
N THR A 75 -8.70 -8.64 3.98
CA THR A 75 -8.07 -9.09 5.22
C THR A 75 -6.65 -9.53 4.88
N PRO A 76 -5.82 -9.90 5.87
CA PRO A 76 -4.43 -10.30 5.59
C PRO A 76 -4.33 -11.37 4.51
N THR A 77 -3.32 -11.25 3.68
CA THR A 77 -2.98 -12.07 2.51
C THR A 77 -3.83 -11.82 1.27
N HIS A 78 -4.83 -10.93 1.33
CA HIS A 78 -5.53 -10.53 0.12
C HIS A 78 -4.62 -9.71 -0.78
N VAL A 79 -4.76 -9.92 -2.08
CA VAL A 79 -3.98 -9.24 -3.12
C VAL A 79 -4.94 -8.54 -4.06
N ILE A 80 -4.70 -7.25 -4.30
CA ILE A 80 -5.53 -6.42 -5.19
C ILE A 80 -4.62 -5.75 -6.21
N PHE A 81 -4.94 -5.88 -7.49
CA PHE A 81 -4.21 -5.21 -8.56
C PHE A 81 -4.97 -3.97 -9.04
N ALA A 82 -4.29 -2.84 -9.09
CA ALA A 82 -4.80 -1.60 -9.66
C ALA A 82 -4.02 -1.27 -10.93
N PRO A 83 -4.67 -1.31 -12.10
CA PRO A 83 -4.00 -0.96 -13.35
C PRO A 83 -3.52 0.49 -13.39
N GLN A 84 -2.57 0.76 -14.26
CA GLN A 84 -2.10 2.11 -14.54
C GLN A 84 -3.29 3.02 -14.87
N GLY A 85 -3.33 4.20 -14.24
CA GLY A 85 -4.37 5.19 -14.49
C GLY A 85 -5.68 4.94 -13.76
N SER A 86 -5.85 3.80 -13.09
CA SER A 86 -7.09 3.52 -12.38
C SER A 86 -7.20 4.33 -11.09
N VAL A 87 -8.43 4.64 -10.72
CA VAL A 87 -8.75 5.21 -9.41
C VAL A 87 -8.52 4.12 -8.37
N ARG A 88 -7.86 4.47 -7.25
CA ARG A 88 -7.62 3.54 -6.14
C ARG A 88 -7.69 4.27 -4.82
N GLY A 89 -8.24 3.62 -3.81
CA GLY A 89 -8.35 4.15 -2.46
C GLY A 89 -8.32 3.05 -1.41
N ILE A 90 -8.05 3.42 -0.16
CA ILE A 90 -7.97 2.51 0.97
C ILE A 90 -8.73 3.10 2.14
N ALA A 91 -9.63 2.31 2.73
CA ALA A 91 -10.40 2.72 3.91
C ALA A 91 -10.29 1.62 4.97
N PRO A 92 -9.39 1.78 5.96
CA PRO A 92 -9.20 0.78 7.00
C PRO A 92 -10.34 0.80 8.02
N ARG A 93 -10.87 -0.38 8.37
CA ARG A 93 -11.78 -0.54 9.52
C ARG A 93 -10.98 -0.70 10.79
N THR A 94 -9.86 -1.39 10.71
CA THR A 94 -8.91 -1.54 11.80
C THR A 94 -7.58 -0.96 11.34
N ARG A 95 -6.60 -0.88 12.23
CA ARG A 95 -5.23 -0.57 11.84
C ARG A 95 -4.78 -1.54 10.75
N MET A 96 -4.23 -1.03 9.67
CA MET A 96 -3.81 -1.85 8.52
C MET A 96 -2.38 -1.53 8.10
N SER A 97 -1.69 -2.56 7.64
CA SER A 97 -0.45 -2.40 6.90
C SER A 97 -0.56 -3.11 5.56
N ILE A 98 -0.12 -2.45 4.50
CA ILE A 98 -0.28 -2.91 3.13
C ILE A 98 1.03 -2.70 2.38
N LEU A 99 1.50 -3.76 1.73
CA LEU A 99 2.65 -3.68 0.83
C LEU A 99 2.16 -3.34 -0.57
N GLY A 100 2.74 -2.33 -1.18
CA GLY A 100 2.46 -1.97 -2.57
C GLY A 100 3.67 -2.21 -3.43
N ILE A 101 3.50 -2.99 -4.50
CA ILE A 101 4.53 -3.18 -5.52
C ILE A 101 4.08 -2.36 -6.72
N GLN A 102 4.84 -1.33 -7.03
CA GLN A 102 4.45 -0.32 -8.02
C GLN A 102 5.32 -0.39 -9.25
N GLN A 103 4.70 -0.06 -10.38
CA GLN A 103 5.42 0.30 -11.59
C GLN A 103 6.41 1.43 -11.26
N PRO A 104 7.61 1.44 -11.82
CA PRO A 104 8.55 2.54 -11.58
C PRO A 104 7.98 3.87 -12.05
N HIS A 105 8.24 4.90 -11.26
CA HIS A 105 7.77 6.25 -11.58
C HIS A 105 8.55 7.31 -10.82
#